data_42bf27d8fe52724342218ef1bcd093dd
#
_entry.id   42bf27d8fe52724342218ef1bcd093dd
#
_cell.length_a   1.000
_cell.length_b   1.000
_cell.length_c   1.000
_cell.angle_alpha   90.00
_cell.angle_beta   90.00
_cell.angle_gamma   90.00
#
_symmetry.space_group_name_H-M   'P 1'
#
loop_
_entity.id
_entity.type
_entity.pdbx_description
1 polymer ?
#
loop_
_entity_poly.entity_id
_entity_poly.type
_entity_poly.pdbx_seq_one_letter_code
_entity_poly.pdbx_strand_id
1 'polypeptide(L)'
;MVLIGALNNDWTLNRTSSLRFHLEGPEGPNRVYWITDTRHPESRAWQVSALAPRSKVVKDYAIAARFTDEATGQVVLVAAGIAGSGTRAAGEFLTDETSLKRLADSAHVEWGRTNFEVVLSSQVVNGMQGKPRVEAIAFW
;
A
#
# COMPACT_ATOMS: atom_id res chain seq x y z
N MET A 1 4.55 -10.25 -12.54
CA MET A 1 4.43 -8.79 -12.83
C MET A 1 4.76 -7.98 -11.58
N VAL A 2 5.47 -6.83 -11.72
CA VAL A 2 5.75 -5.91 -10.60
C VAL A 2 5.17 -4.55 -10.95
N LEU A 3 4.33 -4.01 -10.07
CA LEU A 3 3.67 -2.72 -10.21
C LEU A 3 4.22 -1.78 -9.14
N ILE A 4 4.85 -0.69 -9.56
CA ILE A 4 5.44 0.31 -8.68
C ILE A 4 4.79 1.67 -8.93
N GLY A 5 4.39 2.34 -7.87
CA GLY A 5 3.64 3.59 -7.92
C GLY A 5 2.13 3.35 -7.91
N ALA A 6 1.39 4.41 -7.63
CA ALA A 6 -0.05 4.36 -7.45
C ALA A 6 -0.79 5.33 -8.38
N LEU A 7 -0.91 6.57 -7.95
CA LEU A 7 -1.76 7.60 -8.59
C LEU A 7 -1.31 8.03 -9.99
N ASN A 8 -0.11 7.67 -10.38
CA ASN A 8 0.47 7.90 -11.70
C ASN A 8 0.65 6.60 -12.51
N ASN A 9 0.05 5.50 -12.05
CA ASN A 9 0.14 4.20 -12.68
C ASN A 9 -1.25 3.56 -12.78
N ASP A 10 -1.90 3.72 -13.92
CA ASP A 10 -3.24 3.20 -14.20
C ASP A 10 -3.31 1.67 -14.07
N TRP A 11 -2.23 0.96 -14.36
CA TRP A 11 -2.16 -0.48 -14.18
C TRP A 11 -2.28 -0.87 -12.72
N THR A 12 -1.60 -0.15 -11.82
CA THR A 12 -1.71 -0.38 -10.38
C THR A 12 -3.14 -0.14 -9.92
N LEU A 13 -3.73 1.01 -10.28
CA LEU A 13 -5.08 1.36 -9.89
C LEU A 13 -6.10 0.32 -10.38
N ASN A 14 -6.02 -0.09 -11.64
CA ASN A 14 -6.92 -1.10 -12.22
C ASN A 14 -6.77 -2.47 -11.52
N ARG A 15 -5.55 -2.92 -11.26
CA ARG A 15 -5.29 -4.24 -10.68
C ARG A 15 -5.61 -4.32 -9.20
N THR A 16 -5.59 -3.20 -8.48
CA THR A 16 -5.92 -3.15 -7.05
C THR A 16 -7.36 -2.75 -6.77
N SER A 17 -8.12 -2.27 -7.76
CA SER A 17 -9.48 -1.74 -7.57
C SER A 17 -10.48 -2.75 -7.00
N SER A 18 -10.27 -4.05 -7.24
CA SER A 18 -11.12 -5.14 -6.72
C SER A 18 -10.62 -5.71 -5.40
N LEU A 19 -9.46 -5.28 -4.92
CA LEU A 19 -8.89 -5.74 -3.66
C LEU A 19 -9.57 -5.05 -2.47
N ARG A 20 -9.38 -5.61 -1.28
CA ARG A 20 -9.94 -5.03 -0.05
C ARG A 20 -9.44 -3.61 0.20
N PHE A 21 -8.13 -3.39 0.01
CA PHE A 21 -7.51 -2.08 0.17
C PHE A 21 -7.18 -1.51 -1.20
N HIS A 22 -7.68 -0.33 -1.52
CA HIS A 22 -7.36 0.33 -2.78
C HIS A 22 -7.27 1.84 -2.62
N LEU A 23 -6.57 2.47 -3.55
CA LEU A 23 -6.31 3.91 -3.54
C LEU A 23 -7.46 4.64 -4.20
N GLU A 24 -7.92 5.72 -3.56
CA GLU A 24 -8.95 6.62 -4.06
C GLU A 24 -8.53 8.08 -3.95
N GLY A 25 -9.26 8.93 -4.63
CA GLY A 25 -9.04 10.38 -4.70
C GLY A 25 -8.69 10.86 -6.10
N PRO A 26 -8.47 12.18 -6.28
CA PRO A 26 -8.44 13.21 -5.24
C PRO A 26 -9.82 13.70 -4.83
N GLU A 27 -9.98 14.11 -3.57
CA GLU A 27 -11.17 14.78 -3.06
C GLU A 27 -10.83 16.17 -2.51
N GLY A 28 -11.72 17.11 -2.77
CA GLY A 28 -11.68 18.49 -2.24
C GLY A 28 -10.54 19.36 -2.79
N PRO A 29 -10.50 20.64 -2.36
CA PRO A 29 -9.54 21.63 -2.85
C PRO A 29 -8.09 21.28 -2.48
N ASN A 30 -7.88 20.53 -1.41
CA ASN A 30 -6.56 20.10 -0.97
C ASN A 30 -6.07 18.81 -1.67
N ARG A 31 -6.87 18.27 -2.61
CA ARG A 31 -6.57 17.05 -3.36
C ARG A 31 -6.13 15.93 -2.43
N VAL A 32 -7.00 15.54 -1.53
CA VAL A 32 -6.75 14.45 -0.58
C VAL A 32 -6.89 13.12 -1.28
N TYR A 33 -5.92 12.26 -1.11
CA TYR A 33 -5.95 10.86 -1.53
C TYR A 33 -5.93 9.97 -0.29
N TRP A 34 -6.56 8.79 -0.37
CA TRP A 34 -6.63 7.86 0.75
C TRP A 34 -6.60 6.41 0.28
N ILE A 35 -6.38 5.51 1.23
CA ILE A 35 -6.58 4.09 1.04
C ILE A 35 -7.93 3.73 1.66
N THR A 36 -8.83 3.17 0.84
CA THR A 36 -10.12 2.65 1.28
C THR A 36 -9.98 1.21 1.73
N ASP A 37 -10.57 0.87 2.88
CA ASP A 37 -10.89 -0.50 3.27
C ASP A 37 -12.34 -0.77 2.87
N THR A 38 -12.59 -1.73 1.98
CA THR A 38 -13.96 -2.08 1.54
C THR A 38 -14.88 -2.52 2.69
N ARG A 39 -14.32 -2.92 3.83
CA ARG A 39 -15.10 -3.24 5.04
C ARG A 39 -15.48 -2.02 5.85
N HIS A 40 -14.79 -0.90 5.64
CA HIS A 40 -15.00 0.38 6.32
C HIS A 40 -14.86 1.55 5.33
N PRO A 41 -15.72 1.62 4.30
CA PRO A 41 -15.56 2.55 3.17
C PRO A 41 -15.67 4.03 3.56
N GLU A 42 -16.28 4.33 4.68
CA GLU A 42 -16.39 5.68 5.23
C GLU A 42 -15.12 6.16 5.94
N SER A 43 -14.19 5.26 6.26
CA SER A 43 -12.96 5.60 6.98
C SER A 43 -12.00 6.41 6.11
N ARG A 44 -11.40 7.43 6.69
CA ARG A 44 -10.33 8.27 6.11
C ARG A 44 -9.06 8.21 6.98
N ALA A 45 -8.85 7.10 7.69
CA ALA A 45 -7.72 6.93 8.60
C ALA A 45 -6.36 7.02 7.86
N TRP A 46 -6.30 6.60 6.60
CA TRP A 46 -5.10 6.50 5.79
C TRP A 46 -5.14 7.47 4.62
N GLN A 47 -4.95 8.76 4.91
CA GLN A 47 -5.06 9.82 3.91
C GLN A 47 -3.84 10.75 3.90
N VAL A 48 -3.56 11.35 2.74
CA VAL A 48 -2.52 12.35 2.54
C VAL A 48 -3.03 13.43 1.58
N SER A 49 -2.76 14.71 1.89
CA SER A 49 -3.01 15.82 0.97
C SER A 49 -1.87 15.95 -0.04
N ALA A 50 -2.19 15.92 -1.34
CA ALA A 50 -1.21 16.09 -2.41
C ALA A 50 -0.66 17.53 -2.50
N LEU A 51 -1.39 18.50 -1.94
CA LEU A 51 -0.97 19.90 -1.92
C LEU A 51 -0.17 20.27 -0.66
N ALA A 52 -0.06 19.35 0.30
CA ALA A 52 0.83 19.59 1.43
C ALA A 52 2.28 19.64 0.94
N PRO A 53 3.05 20.67 1.31
CA PRO A 53 4.48 20.68 1.02
C PRO A 53 5.14 19.41 1.56
N ARG A 54 6.08 18.82 0.80
CA ARG A 54 6.77 17.59 1.22
C ARG A 54 7.37 17.68 2.62
N SER A 55 7.81 18.89 3.03
CA SER A 55 8.31 19.17 4.38
C SER A 55 7.26 19.06 5.48
N LYS A 56 5.96 19.11 5.12
CA LYS A 56 4.84 18.98 6.05
C LYS A 56 4.17 17.61 6.02
N VAL A 57 4.56 16.72 5.10
CA VAL A 57 4.12 15.33 5.13
C VAL A 57 4.89 14.62 6.22
N VAL A 58 4.23 14.36 7.33
CA VAL A 58 4.82 13.70 8.51
C VAL A 58 4.54 12.21 8.54
N LYS A 59 3.57 11.75 7.76
CA LYS A 59 3.18 10.34 7.63
C LYS A 59 2.64 10.09 6.24
N ASP A 60 3.07 9.00 5.63
CA ASP A 60 2.60 8.53 4.34
C ASP A 60 2.06 7.11 4.46
N TYR A 61 1.18 6.71 3.55
CA TYR A 61 0.55 5.41 3.55
C TYR A 61 0.74 4.72 2.21
N ALA A 62 0.76 3.40 2.26
CA ALA A 62 0.98 2.58 1.07
C ALA A 62 0.26 1.24 1.15
N ILE A 63 0.05 0.65 -0.01
CA ILE A 63 -0.35 -0.74 -0.17
C ILE A 63 0.87 -1.54 -0.63
N ALA A 64 1.15 -2.64 0.04
CA ALA A 64 2.03 -3.68 -0.45
C ALA A 64 1.21 -4.96 -0.61
N ALA A 65 1.27 -5.58 -1.79
CA ALA A 65 0.47 -6.76 -2.06
C ALA A 65 1.23 -7.80 -2.89
N ARG A 66 0.88 -9.06 -2.70
CA ARG A 66 1.26 -10.18 -3.55
C ARG A 66 0.03 -11.04 -3.78
N PHE A 67 -0.33 -11.21 -5.04
CA PHE A 67 -1.46 -12.07 -5.40
C PHE A 67 -1.26 -12.72 -6.76
N THR A 68 -1.99 -13.80 -6.99
CA THR A 68 -2.08 -14.43 -8.31
C THR A 68 -3.25 -13.79 -9.06
N ASP A 69 -2.97 -13.22 -10.21
CA ASP A 69 -4.00 -12.69 -11.12
C ASP A 69 -4.77 -13.86 -11.73
N GLU A 70 -6.06 -13.94 -11.46
CA GLU A 70 -6.92 -15.06 -11.89
C GLU A 70 -7.02 -15.17 -13.41
N ALA A 71 -6.96 -14.04 -14.13
CA ALA A 71 -7.09 -14.03 -15.58
C ALA A 71 -5.83 -14.56 -16.30
N THR A 72 -4.65 -14.31 -15.73
CA THR A 72 -3.37 -14.65 -16.37
C THR A 72 -2.60 -15.76 -15.67
N GLY A 73 -2.97 -16.12 -14.44
CA GLY A 73 -2.23 -17.05 -13.58
C GLY A 73 -0.87 -16.51 -13.11
N GLN A 74 -0.57 -15.25 -13.37
CA GLN A 74 0.72 -14.64 -13.02
C GLN A 74 0.71 -14.07 -11.61
N VAL A 75 1.84 -14.19 -10.91
CA VAL A 75 2.05 -13.50 -9.64
C VAL A 75 2.24 -12.02 -9.89
N VAL A 76 1.47 -11.20 -9.18
CA VAL A 76 1.55 -9.74 -9.18
C VAL A 76 2.09 -9.27 -7.84
N LEU A 77 3.09 -8.41 -7.86
CA LEU A 77 3.61 -7.68 -6.71
C LEU A 77 3.26 -6.21 -6.88
N VAL A 78 2.75 -5.58 -5.82
CA VAL A 78 2.34 -4.18 -5.81
C VAL A 78 3.07 -3.44 -4.71
N ALA A 79 3.72 -2.33 -5.06
CA ALA A 79 4.26 -1.34 -4.13
C ALA A 79 3.69 0.04 -4.49
N ALA A 80 2.62 0.46 -3.80
CA ALA A 80 1.81 1.60 -4.17
C ALA A 80 1.58 2.54 -2.98
N GLY A 81 2.27 3.68 -2.93
CA GLY A 81 2.10 4.70 -1.90
C GLY A 81 1.23 5.87 -2.36
N ILE A 82 0.58 6.55 -1.43
CA ILE A 82 -0.13 7.81 -1.72
C ILE A 82 0.89 8.86 -2.19
N ALA A 83 2.03 8.95 -1.53
CA ALA A 83 3.17 9.73 -1.99
C ALA A 83 4.40 8.84 -2.23
N GLY A 84 5.51 9.42 -2.69
CA GLY A 84 6.72 8.67 -3.04
C GLY A 84 7.39 7.98 -1.85
N SER A 85 7.26 8.52 -0.64
CA SER A 85 7.77 7.90 0.60
C SER A 85 7.02 6.61 0.92
N GLY A 86 5.70 6.58 0.72
CA GLY A 86 4.89 5.38 0.89
C GLY A 86 5.27 4.30 -0.13
N THR A 87 5.42 4.65 -1.41
CA THR A 87 5.85 3.70 -2.44
C THR A 87 7.19 3.05 -2.09
N ARG A 88 8.15 3.85 -1.58
CA ARG A 88 9.45 3.35 -1.16
C ARG A 88 9.33 2.42 0.06
N ALA A 89 8.52 2.81 1.06
CA ALA A 89 8.26 1.99 2.22
C ALA A 89 7.63 0.63 1.86
N ALA A 90 6.70 0.61 0.90
CA ALA A 90 6.12 -0.63 0.39
C ALA A 90 7.15 -1.50 -0.34
N GLY A 91 8.05 -0.91 -1.11
CA GLY A 91 9.15 -1.62 -1.75
C GLY A 91 10.12 -2.23 -0.73
N GLU A 92 10.51 -1.47 0.31
CA GLU A 92 11.33 -1.97 1.40
C GLU A 92 10.66 -3.14 2.12
N PHE A 93 9.37 -3.02 2.43
CA PHE A 93 8.60 -4.10 3.07
C PHE A 93 8.60 -5.38 2.23
N LEU A 94 8.35 -5.29 0.92
CA LEU A 94 8.30 -6.44 0.01
C LEU A 94 9.66 -7.11 -0.22
N THR A 95 10.75 -6.42 0.05
CA THR A 95 12.12 -6.93 -0.10
C THR A 95 12.77 -7.31 1.23
N ASP A 96 12.13 -7.02 2.36
CA ASP A 96 12.61 -7.43 3.69
C ASP A 96 12.04 -8.80 4.10
N GLU A 97 12.86 -9.83 3.94
CA GLU A 97 12.50 -11.21 4.30
C GLU A 97 12.02 -11.33 5.75
N THR A 98 12.59 -10.56 6.67
CA THR A 98 12.19 -10.58 8.10
C THR A 98 10.76 -10.09 8.28
N SER A 99 10.39 -8.99 7.64
CA SER A 99 9.03 -8.45 7.68
C SER A 99 8.02 -9.39 7.07
N LEU A 100 8.35 -9.99 5.93
CA LEU A 100 7.51 -10.94 5.23
C LEU A 100 7.31 -12.23 6.03
N LYS A 101 8.37 -12.74 6.64
CA LYS A 101 8.30 -13.92 7.52
C LYS A 101 7.44 -13.67 8.74
N ARG A 102 7.61 -12.53 9.42
CA ARG A 102 6.75 -12.14 10.55
C ARG A 102 5.28 -12.06 10.16
N LEU A 103 4.99 -11.54 8.97
CA LEU A 103 3.64 -11.46 8.43
C LEU A 103 3.05 -12.87 8.27
N ALA A 104 3.76 -13.77 7.62
CA ALA A 104 3.33 -15.16 7.39
C ALA A 104 3.15 -15.92 8.72
N ASP A 105 4.10 -15.80 9.65
CA ASP A 105 4.06 -16.45 10.94
C ASP A 105 2.85 -15.97 11.78
N SER A 106 2.54 -14.67 11.74
CA SER A 106 1.42 -14.08 12.48
C SER A 106 0.05 -14.60 11.99
N ALA A 107 -0.05 -14.97 10.74
CA ALA A 107 -1.28 -15.47 10.12
C ALA A 107 -1.32 -16.99 9.99
N HIS A 108 -0.27 -17.70 10.39
CA HIS A 108 -0.12 -19.14 10.19
C HIS A 108 -0.32 -19.57 8.73
N VAL A 109 0.18 -18.77 7.78
CA VAL A 109 0.04 -19.01 6.34
C VAL A 109 1.36 -19.41 5.71
N GLU A 110 1.29 -20.20 4.63
CA GLU A 110 2.46 -20.57 3.86
C GLU A 110 2.87 -19.43 2.93
N TRP A 111 4.02 -18.82 3.23
CA TRP A 111 4.63 -17.80 2.39
C TRP A 111 4.88 -18.31 0.98
N GLY A 112 4.51 -17.55 -0.02
CA GLY A 112 4.71 -17.89 -1.42
C GLY A 112 3.50 -18.52 -2.10
N ARG A 113 2.53 -19.04 -1.36
CA ARG A 113 1.28 -19.58 -1.90
C ARG A 113 0.05 -18.75 -1.56
N THR A 114 0.08 -18.03 -0.45
CA THR A 114 -1.05 -17.23 0.02
C THR A 114 -0.99 -15.84 -0.58
N ASN A 115 -2.11 -15.38 -1.11
CA ASN A 115 -2.27 -13.99 -1.50
C ASN A 115 -2.35 -13.12 -0.25
N PHE A 116 -1.74 -11.95 -0.31
CA PHE A 116 -1.84 -10.99 0.79
C PHE A 116 -1.87 -9.56 0.27
N GLU A 117 -2.43 -8.72 1.08
CA GLU A 117 -2.44 -7.28 0.93
C GLU A 117 -2.27 -6.62 2.30
N VAL A 118 -1.40 -5.65 2.42
CA VAL A 118 -1.14 -4.91 3.64
C VAL A 118 -1.22 -3.41 3.40
N VAL A 119 -1.82 -2.70 4.34
CA VAL A 119 -1.70 -1.25 4.44
C VAL A 119 -0.52 -0.95 5.35
N LEU A 120 0.38 -0.14 4.86
CA LEU A 120 1.57 0.31 5.57
C LEU A 120 1.47 1.80 5.86
N SER A 121 2.04 2.22 6.97
CA SER A 121 2.37 3.62 7.22
C SER A 121 3.87 3.78 7.38
N SER A 122 4.37 4.94 7.01
CA SER A 122 5.75 5.35 7.24
C SER A 122 5.79 6.79 7.73
N GLN A 123 6.53 7.03 8.80
CA GLN A 123 6.80 8.40 9.22
C GLN A 123 7.79 9.04 8.26
N VAL A 124 7.60 10.32 7.98
CA VAL A 124 8.48 11.10 7.12
C VAL A 124 9.11 12.20 7.95
N VAL A 125 10.42 12.17 8.10
CA VAL A 125 11.21 13.17 8.82
C VAL A 125 12.20 13.80 7.85
N ASN A 126 12.12 15.10 7.65
CA ASN A 126 12.98 15.84 6.71
C ASN A 126 12.97 15.23 5.28
N GLY A 127 11.81 14.75 4.84
CA GLY A 127 11.65 14.14 3.51
C GLY A 127 12.16 12.69 3.39
N MET A 128 12.69 12.12 4.47
CA MET A 128 13.12 10.71 4.52
C MET A 128 12.08 9.86 5.23
N GLN A 129 11.74 8.71 4.62
CA GLN A 129 10.84 7.78 5.27
C GLN A 129 11.55 6.99 6.39
N GLY A 130 10.80 6.73 7.47
CA GLY A 130 11.15 5.75 8.48
C GLY A 130 10.76 4.33 8.07
N LYS A 131 11.01 3.37 8.97
CA LYS A 131 10.62 1.97 8.74
C LYS A 131 9.11 1.84 8.54
N PRO A 132 8.67 1.01 7.59
CA PRO A 132 7.26 0.74 7.39
C PRO A 132 6.64 0.04 8.61
N ARG A 133 5.40 0.41 8.93
CA ARG A 133 4.57 -0.21 9.98
C ARG A 133 3.32 -0.76 9.35
N VAL A 134 2.94 -1.97 9.73
CA VAL A 134 1.69 -2.59 9.28
C VAL A 134 0.51 -1.98 10.04
N GLU A 135 -0.46 -1.46 9.30
CA GLU A 135 -1.71 -0.87 9.82
C GLU A 135 -2.88 -1.86 9.67
N ALA A 136 -2.94 -2.59 8.57
CA ALA A 136 -3.99 -3.57 8.29
C ALA A 136 -3.48 -4.65 7.34
N ILE A 137 -4.10 -5.83 7.40
CA ILE A 137 -3.73 -7.01 6.61
C ILE A 137 -5.00 -7.69 6.08
N ALA A 138 -4.91 -8.20 4.87
CA ALA A 138 -5.84 -9.14 4.28
C ALA A 138 -5.09 -10.32 3.66
N PHE A 139 -5.62 -11.54 3.83
CA PHE A 139 -5.17 -12.77 3.20
C PHE A 139 -6.33 -13.44 2.47
N TRP A 140 -6.06 -14.11 1.34
CA TRP A 140 -7.05 -14.92 0.61
C TRP A 140 -6.41 -15.98 -0.27
#